data_29dbad7b234bffcbe3f252d9a03eecbb
#
_entry.id   29dbad7b234bffcbe3f252d9a03eecbb
#
_cell.length_a   1.000
_cell.length_b   1.000
_cell.length_c   1.000
_cell.angle_alpha   90.00
_cell.angle_beta   90.00
_cell.angle_gamma   90.00
#
_symmetry.space_group_name_H-M   'P 1'
#
loop_
_entity.id
_entity.type
_entity.pdbx_description
1 polymer ?
#
loop_
_entity_poly.entity_id
_entity_poly.type
_entity_poly.pdbx_seq_one_letter_code
_entity_poly.pdbx_strand_id
1 'polypeptide(L)'
;MDSQKKRSSSRRAISAGVFIALYLAVYVIIGVACMPVPILFLLMPELVALVAAPVYHTMLSKSPSGTPIFIAAILPSLILIASGHIPIAPLVSVPVGIAAVLIARKGQYKSFRWNAASHAVFSWNLLGGFVPIWFMRDYFFQDTFERGMSADFCDTLYALTPDWMFLAMMLAIVVFSLAGSLIARKLLAGRLESAGIL
;
A
#
# COMPACT_ATOMS: atom_id res chain seq x y z
N MET A 1 2.97 -4.20 -38.33
CA MET A 1 1.97 -4.03 -37.22
C MET A 1 2.44 -4.64 -35.89
N ASP A 2 3.17 -5.74 -35.92
CA ASP A 2 3.60 -6.49 -34.72
C ASP A 2 4.71 -5.77 -33.89
N SER A 3 5.68 -5.13 -34.55
CA SER A 3 6.79 -4.42 -33.88
C SER A 3 6.34 -3.18 -33.07
N GLN A 4 5.34 -2.45 -33.54
CA GLN A 4 4.76 -1.30 -32.81
C GLN A 4 3.97 -1.74 -31.57
N LYS A 5 3.21 -2.84 -31.68
CA LYS A 5 2.45 -3.42 -30.55
C LYS A 5 3.41 -3.91 -29.45
N LYS A 6 4.50 -4.56 -29.84
CA LYS A 6 5.55 -5.05 -28.93
C LYS A 6 6.28 -3.90 -28.23
N ARG A 7 6.61 -2.81 -28.95
CA ARG A 7 7.20 -1.58 -28.36
C ARG A 7 6.27 -0.88 -27.35
N SER A 8 4.98 -0.81 -27.63
CA SER A 8 4.01 -0.21 -26.71
C SER A 8 3.85 -1.05 -25.44
N SER A 9 3.85 -2.38 -25.55
CA SER A 9 3.80 -3.30 -24.42
C SER A 9 5.02 -3.18 -23.51
N SER A 10 6.23 -3.16 -24.09
CA SER A 10 7.48 -3.01 -23.33
C SER A 10 7.53 -1.66 -22.58
N ARG A 11 7.11 -0.56 -23.22
CA ARG A 11 7.04 0.76 -22.56
C ARG A 11 6.10 0.78 -21.37
N ARG A 12 4.93 0.12 -21.47
CA ARG A 12 3.99 -0.01 -20.36
C ARG A 12 4.56 -0.82 -19.22
N ALA A 13 5.24 -1.93 -19.51
CA ALA A 13 5.89 -2.76 -18.50
C ALA A 13 7.00 -2.01 -17.76
N ILE A 14 7.87 -1.31 -18.49
CA ILE A 14 8.93 -0.47 -17.89
C ILE A 14 8.31 0.62 -17.00
N SER A 15 7.29 1.33 -17.50
CA SER A 15 6.59 2.35 -16.73
C SER A 15 5.98 1.79 -15.46
N ALA A 16 5.31 0.63 -15.55
CA ALA A 16 4.75 -0.05 -14.38
C ALA A 16 5.84 -0.37 -13.34
N GLY A 17 6.98 -0.94 -13.77
CA GLY A 17 8.11 -1.24 -12.89
C GLY A 17 8.65 -0.02 -12.16
N VAL A 18 8.77 1.12 -12.85
CA VAL A 18 9.21 2.39 -12.23
C VAL A 18 8.25 2.84 -11.14
N PHE A 19 6.93 2.81 -11.38
CA PHE A 19 5.95 3.24 -10.38
C PHE A 19 5.82 2.25 -9.22
N ILE A 20 5.99 0.95 -9.45
CA ILE A 20 6.09 -0.05 -8.39
C ILE A 20 7.31 0.23 -7.50
N ALA A 21 8.47 0.51 -8.10
CA ALA A 21 9.68 0.86 -7.36
C ALA A 21 9.50 2.17 -6.56
N LEU A 22 8.83 3.19 -7.13
CA LEU A 22 8.50 4.42 -6.41
C LEU A 22 7.53 4.17 -5.24
N TYR A 23 6.54 3.30 -5.41
CA TYR A 23 5.66 2.90 -4.31
C TYR A 23 6.45 2.24 -3.17
N LEU A 24 7.34 1.31 -3.52
CA LEU A 24 8.20 0.65 -2.52
C LEU A 24 9.16 1.63 -1.84
N ALA A 25 9.69 2.61 -2.57
CA ALA A 25 10.53 3.65 -1.99
C ALA A 25 9.73 4.48 -0.95
N VAL A 26 8.50 4.88 -1.27
CA VAL A 26 7.61 5.57 -0.32
C VAL A 26 7.36 4.69 0.91
N TYR A 27 7.03 3.41 0.70
CA TYR A 27 6.82 2.44 1.78
C TYR A 27 8.02 2.32 2.71
N VAL A 28 9.22 2.13 2.15
CA VAL A 28 10.45 1.95 2.95
C VAL A 28 10.85 3.24 3.66
N ILE A 29 10.80 4.39 2.98
CA ILE A 29 11.19 5.68 3.57
C ILE A 29 10.27 6.03 4.75
N ILE A 30 8.97 5.91 4.58
CA ILE A 30 8.00 6.18 5.65
C ILE A 30 8.14 5.13 6.75
N GLY A 31 8.29 3.84 6.40
CA GLY A 31 8.48 2.77 7.36
C GLY A 31 9.67 3.01 8.28
N VAL A 32 10.83 3.29 7.71
CA VAL A 32 12.05 3.59 8.49
C VAL A 32 11.88 4.84 9.35
N ALA A 33 11.26 5.90 8.82
CA ALA A 33 11.03 7.14 9.55
C ALA A 33 10.05 6.97 10.72
N CYS A 34 9.06 6.10 10.59
CA CYS A 34 8.03 5.86 11.62
C CYS A 34 8.47 4.83 12.68
N MET A 35 9.42 3.96 12.36
CA MET A 35 9.82 2.83 13.18
C MET A 35 10.25 3.19 14.62
N PRO A 36 10.99 4.30 14.91
CA PRO A 36 11.49 4.57 16.25
C PRO A 36 10.42 5.00 17.26
N VAL A 37 9.24 5.42 16.81
CA VAL A 37 8.22 6.02 17.69
C VAL A 37 6.93 5.20 17.61
N PRO A 38 6.43 4.59 18.71
CA PRO A 38 5.29 3.67 18.68
C PRO A 38 4.03 4.22 18.00
N ILE A 39 3.68 5.47 18.26
CA ILE A 39 2.50 6.11 17.63
C ILE A 39 2.71 6.32 16.13
N LEU A 40 3.92 6.69 15.69
CA LEU A 40 4.23 6.86 14.27
C LEU A 40 4.29 5.50 13.57
N PHE A 41 4.81 4.48 14.27
CA PHE A 41 4.79 3.10 13.77
C PHE A 41 3.37 2.66 13.44
N LEU A 42 2.39 2.92 14.33
CA LEU A 42 0.97 2.61 14.06
C LEU A 42 0.38 3.45 12.93
N LEU A 43 0.81 4.69 12.76
CA LEU A 43 0.33 5.58 11.69
C LEU A 43 1.02 5.35 10.34
N MET A 44 2.02 4.47 10.28
CA MET A 44 2.79 4.22 9.06
C MET A 44 1.90 3.80 7.87
N PRO A 45 0.94 2.87 7.98
CA PRO A 45 0.07 2.49 6.86
C PRO A 45 -0.76 3.65 6.32
N GLU A 46 -1.30 4.50 7.18
CA GLU A 46 -2.07 5.70 6.83
C GLU A 46 -1.22 6.70 6.06
N LEU A 47 0.00 6.96 6.56
CA LEU A 47 0.93 7.88 5.91
C LEU A 47 1.37 7.36 4.53
N VAL A 48 1.65 6.06 4.42
CA VAL A 48 1.96 5.45 3.12
C VAL A 48 0.75 5.55 2.18
N ALA A 49 -0.46 5.26 2.65
CA ALA A 49 -1.67 5.35 1.85
C ALA A 49 -1.91 6.79 1.33
N LEU A 50 -1.64 7.80 2.15
CA LEU A 50 -1.76 9.21 1.77
C LEU A 50 -0.72 9.59 0.70
N VAL A 51 0.56 9.32 0.99
CA VAL A 51 1.69 9.80 0.17
C VAL A 51 1.85 9.00 -1.12
N ALA A 52 1.52 7.71 -1.13
CA ALA A 52 1.62 6.87 -2.32
C ALA A 52 0.47 7.06 -3.33
N ALA A 53 -0.60 7.78 -2.97
CA ALA A 53 -1.75 7.98 -3.86
C ALA A 53 -1.37 8.58 -5.23
N PRO A 54 -0.56 9.66 -5.33
CA PRO A 54 -0.12 10.18 -6.64
C PRO A 54 0.64 9.14 -7.47
N VAL A 55 1.46 8.31 -6.83
CA VAL A 55 2.20 7.22 -7.49
C VAL A 55 1.22 6.19 -8.05
N TYR A 56 0.24 5.76 -7.25
CA TYR A 56 -0.78 4.79 -7.63
C TYR A 56 -1.61 5.29 -8.84
N HIS A 57 -2.14 6.51 -8.77
CA HIS A 57 -2.94 7.07 -9.86
C HIS A 57 -2.13 7.30 -11.14
N THR A 58 -0.86 7.72 -11.01
CA THR A 58 0.02 7.86 -12.18
C THR A 58 0.37 6.51 -12.79
N MET A 59 0.60 5.48 -11.97
CA MET A 59 0.82 4.10 -12.43
C MET A 59 -0.34 3.64 -13.30
N LEU A 60 -1.58 3.80 -12.86
CA LEU A 60 -2.76 3.42 -13.63
C LEU A 60 -2.93 4.25 -14.90
N SER A 61 -2.61 5.54 -14.90
CA SER A 61 -2.67 6.38 -16.10
C SER A 61 -1.68 5.93 -17.18
N LYS A 62 -0.51 5.42 -16.78
CA LYS A 62 0.55 4.97 -17.71
C LYS A 62 0.45 3.49 -18.07
N SER A 63 -0.08 2.67 -17.18
CA SER A 63 -0.24 1.23 -17.36
C SER A 63 -1.63 0.78 -16.84
N PRO A 64 -2.72 1.03 -17.61
CA PRO A 64 -4.08 0.73 -17.18
C PRO A 64 -4.36 -0.78 -17.21
N SER A 65 -3.86 -1.49 -16.21
CA SER A 65 -4.01 -2.95 -16.06
C SER A 65 -3.94 -3.37 -14.60
N GLY A 66 -4.41 -4.58 -14.30
CA GLY A 66 -4.40 -5.13 -12.93
C GLY A 66 -3.04 -5.61 -12.46
N THR A 67 -2.15 -5.99 -13.38
CA THR A 67 -0.85 -6.56 -13.02
C THR A 67 0.01 -5.65 -12.14
N PRO A 68 0.19 -4.34 -12.46
CA PRO A 68 0.95 -3.45 -11.59
C PRO A 68 0.33 -3.29 -10.20
N ILE A 69 -1.00 -3.24 -10.09
CA ILE A 69 -1.70 -3.16 -8.79
C ILE A 69 -1.37 -4.39 -7.96
N PHE A 70 -1.52 -5.58 -8.54
CA PHE A 70 -1.32 -6.83 -7.83
C PHE A 70 0.14 -7.01 -7.38
N ILE A 71 1.10 -6.72 -8.25
CA ILE A 71 2.52 -6.80 -7.91
C ILE A 71 2.85 -5.80 -6.79
N ALA A 72 2.41 -4.54 -6.91
CA ALA A 72 2.66 -3.54 -5.88
C ALA A 72 2.02 -3.91 -4.52
N ALA A 73 0.86 -4.58 -4.52
CA ALA A 73 0.21 -5.03 -3.28
C ALA A 73 1.00 -6.12 -2.56
N ILE A 74 1.63 -7.04 -3.29
CA ILE A 74 2.33 -8.19 -2.70
C ILE A 74 3.75 -7.84 -2.26
N LEU A 75 4.43 -6.94 -2.96
CA LEU A 75 5.86 -6.69 -2.74
C LEU A 75 6.21 -6.28 -1.29
N PRO A 76 5.46 -5.43 -0.57
CA PRO A 76 5.74 -5.14 0.84
C PRO A 76 5.76 -6.41 1.72
N SER A 77 4.82 -7.32 1.49
CA SER A 77 4.77 -8.59 2.25
C SER A 77 5.93 -9.53 1.93
N LEU A 78 6.42 -9.52 0.69
CA LEU A 78 7.62 -10.29 0.32
C LEU A 78 8.89 -9.70 0.95
N ILE A 79 8.97 -8.37 1.06
CA ILE A 79 10.07 -7.69 1.77
C ILE A 79 10.07 -8.10 3.25
N LEU A 80 8.90 -8.13 3.91
CA LEU A 80 8.79 -8.58 5.30
C LEU A 80 9.27 -10.01 5.47
N ILE A 81 8.89 -10.93 4.59
CA ILE A 81 9.38 -12.32 4.63
C ILE A 81 10.89 -12.38 4.43
N ALA A 82 11.43 -11.64 3.45
CA ALA A 82 12.86 -11.59 3.18
C ALA A 82 13.65 -10.98 4.37
N SER A 83 13.00 -10.15 5.19
CA SER A 83 13.55 -9.59 6.43
C SER A 83 13.39 -10.54 7.64
N GLY A 84 12.92 -11.78 7.43
CA GLY A 84 12.80 -12.79 8.46
C GLY A 84 11.52 -12.69 9.32
N HIS A 85 10.51 -11.91 8.89
CA HIS A 85 9.22 -11.89 9.58
C HIS A 85 8.40 -13.13 9.21
N ILE A 86 7.47 -13.50 10.12
CA ILE A 86 6.54 -14.61 9.89
C ILE A 86 5.73 -14.39 8.58
N PRO A 87 5.53 -15.42 7.73
CA PRO A 87 4.93 -15.30 6.40
C PRO A 87 3.40 -15.16 6.41
N ILE A 88 2.85 -14.32 7.30
CA ILE A 88 1.40 -14.03 7.40
C ILE A 88 0.99 -12.88 6.47
N ALA A 89 1.87 -11.91 6.24
CA ALA A 89 1.55 -10.73 5.45
C ALA A 89 0.95 -11.03 4.05
N PRO A 90 1.39 -12.07 3.30
CA PRO A 90 0.75 -12.46 2.05
C PRO A 90 -0.71 -12.91 2.17
N LEU A 91 -1.12 -13.46 3.32
CA LEU A 91 -2.51 -13.85 3.55
C LEU A 91 -3.46 -12.64 3.52
N VAL A 92 -2.94 -11.44 3.81
CA VAL A 92 -3.66 -10.18 3.69
C VAL A 92 -3.46 -9.57 2.31
N SER A 93 -2.21 -9.43 1.86
CA SER A 93 -1.89 -8.67 0.65
C SER A 93 -2.39 -9.33 -0.64
N VAL A 94 -2.45 -10.66 -0.71
CA VAL A 94 -2.96 -11.36 -1.91
C VAL A 94 -4.44 -11.12 -2.13
N PRO A 95 -5.37 -11.39 -1.18
CA PRO A 95 -6.79 -11.13 -1.38
C PRO A 95 -7.09 -9.64 -1.55
N VAL A 96 -6.39 -8.76 -0.83
CA VAL A 96 -6.49 -7.31 -0.96
C VAL A 96 -6.06 -6.85 -2.36
N GLY A 97 -4.95 -7.37 -2.87
CA GLY A 97 -4.47 -7.07 -4.22
C GLY A 97 -5.45 -7.51 -5.30
N ILE A 98 -6.04 -8.70 -5.16
CA ILE A 98 -7.09 -9.20 -6.06
C ILE A 98 -8.33 -8.29 -6.01
N ALA A 99 -8.81 -7.94 -4.82
CA ALA A 99 -9.97 -7.08 -4.65
C ALA A 99 -9.74 -5.70 -5.27
N ALA A 100 -8.55 -5.09 -5.04
CA ALA A 100 -8.18 -3.82 -5.64
C ALA A 100 -8.18 -3.88 -7.18
N VAL A 101 -7.63 -4.94 -7.76
CA VAL A 101 -7.67 -5.17 -9.23
C VAL A 101 -9.10 -5.25 -9.75
N LEU A 102 -9.97 -6.02 -9.08
CA LEU A 102 -11.36 -6.18 -9.49
C LEU A 102 -12.13 -4.85 -9.43
N ILE A 103 -11.88 -4.02 -8.41
CA ILE A 103 -12.48 -2.69 -8.26
C ILE A 103 -12.02 -1.75 -9.38
N ALA A 104 -10.70 -1.65 -9.62
CA ALA A 104 -10.16 -0.81 -10.70
C ALA A 104 -10.66 -1.27 -12.09
N ARG A 105 -10.81 -2.59 -12.29
CA ARG A 105 -11.33 -3.18 -13.54
C ARG A 105 -12.77 -2.76 -13.82
N LYS A 106 -13.63 -2.59 -12.79
CA LYS A 106 -15.01 -2.07 -12.97
C LYS A 106 -15.02 -0.69 -13.64
N GLY A 107 -14.04 0.16 -13.34
CA GLY A 107 -13.85 1.46 -13.98
C GLY A 107 -12.94 1.40 -15.21
N GLN A 108 -12.62 0.22 -15.74
CA GLN A 108 -11.70 0.01 -16.87
C GLN A 108 -10.32 0.69 -16.65
N TYR A 109 -9.91 0.85 -15.38
CA TYR A 109 -8.71 1.56 -14.95
C TYR A 109 -8.69 3.06 -15.33
N LYS A 110 -9.79 3.62 -15.85
CA LYS A 110 -9.92 4.98 -16.34
C LYS A 110 -10.85 5.86 -15.52
N SER A 111 -11.68 5.28 -14.66
CA SER A 111 -12.56 6.06 -13.79
C SER A 111 -11.86 6.44 -12.50
N PHE A 112 -11.73 7.75 -12.23
CA PHE A 112 -11.13 8.23 -10.98
C PHE A 112 -11.80 7.64 -9.73
N ARG A 113 -13.14 7.59 -9.70
CA ARG A 113 -13.89 7.06 -8.55
C ARG A 113 -13.55 5.60 -8.25
N TRP A 114 -13.51 4.76 -9.29
CA TRP A 114 -13.15 3.35 -9.14
C TRP A 114 -11.67 3.16 -8.82
N ASN A 115 -10.80 4.01 -9.35
CA ASN A 115 -9.37 3.98 -9.04
C ASN A 115 -9.10 4.44 -7.60
N ALA A 116 -9.84 5.43 -7.08
CA ALA A 116 -9.75 5.86 -5.69
C ALA A 116 -10.27 4.78 -4.72
N ALA A 117 -11.41 4.14 -5.03
CA ALA A 117 -11.91 3.01 -4.26
C ALA A 117 -10.95 1.82 -4.30
N SER A 118 -10.35 1.55 -5.46
CA SER A 118 -9.30 0.54 -5.60
C SER A 118 -8.07 0.87 -4.76
N HIS A 119 -7.63 2.13 -4.73
CA HIS A 119 -6.52 2.57 -3.90
C HIS A 119 -6.81 2.42 -2.40
N ALA A 120 -8.05 2.72 -1.98
CA ALA A 120 -8.45 2.54 -0.59
C ALA A 120 -8.34 1.07 -0.15
N VAL A 121 -8.85 0.14 -0.95
CA VAL A 121 -8.72 -1.29 -0.68
C VAL A 121 -7.26 -1.76 -0.84
N PHE A 122 -6.56 -1.32 -1.89
CA PHE A 122 -5.14 -1.61 -2.10
C PHE A 122 -4.29 -1.28 -0.87
N SER A 123 -4.55 -0.14 -0.21
CA SER A 123 -3.77 0.31 0.95
C SER A 123 -3.88 -0.61 2.16
N TRP A 124 -4.90 -1.47 2.25
CA TRP A 124 -4.97 -2.51 3.27
C TRP A 124 -3.89 -3.61 3.12
N ASN A 125 -3.16 -3.67 2.00
CA ASN A 125 -2.02 -4.59 1.89
C ASN A 125 -0.98 -4.35 3.00
N LEU A 126 -0.88 -3.10 3.48
CA LEU A 126 0.03 -2.69 4.53
C LEU A 126 -0.31 -3.30 5.89
N LEU A 127 -1.59 -3.65 6.12
CA LEU A 127 -2.02 -4.31 7.36
C LEU A 127 -1.37 -5.69 7.54
N GLY A 128 -0.86 -6.31 6.48
CA GLY A 128 -0.23 -7.62 6.56
C GLY A 128 0.90 -7.70 7.59
N GLY A 129 1.67 -6.63 7.78
CA GLY A 129 2.71 -6.54 8.80
C GLY A 129 2.18 -6.20 10.21
N PHE A 130 0.94 -5.71 10.31
CA PHE A 130 0.32 -5.26 11.56
C PHE A 130 -0.67 -6.27 12.15
N VAL A 131 -1.26 -7.12 11.32
CA VAL A 131 -2.19 -8.17 11.78
C VAL A 131 -1.67 -8.96 12.99
N PRO A 132 -0.38 -9.35 13.07
CA PRO A 132 0.15 -10.07 14.23
C PRO A 132 0.02 -9.32 15.56
N ILE A 133 -0.07 -7.99 15.58
CA ILE A 133 -0.26 -7.20 16.81
C ILE A 133 -1.51 -7.63 17.58
N TRP A 134 -2.57 -8.05 16.87
CA TRP A 134 -3.85 -8.43 17.49
C TRP A 134 -4.08 -9.95 17.49
N PHE A 135 -3.69 -10.63 16.41
CA PHE A 135 -4.01 -12.06 16.23
C PHE A 135 -2.89 -13.00 16.70
N MET A 136 -1.68 -12.48 16.90
CA MET A 136 -0.51 -13.21 17.38
C MET A 136 0.30 -12.35 18.36
N ARG A 137 -0.40 -11.76 19.32
CA ARG A 137 0.11 -10.66 20.17
C ARG A 137 1.41 -11.00 20.88
N ASP A 138 1.44 -12.12 21.60
CA ASP A 138 2.63 -12.54 22.36
C ASP A 138 3.83 -12.75 21.43
N TYR A 139 3.61 -13.44 20.30
CA TYR A 139 4.63 -13.64 19.29
C TYR A 139 5.16 -12.31 18.73
N PHE A 140 4.26 -11.40 18.37
CA PHE A 140 4.65 -10.12 17.79
C PHE A 140 5.52 -9.29 18.73
N PHE A 141 5.13 -9.17 19.99
CA PHE A 141 5.88 -8.38 20.96
C PHE A 141 7.21 -9.02 21.34
N GLN A 142 7.26 -10.36 21.45
CA GLN A 142 8.50 -11.09 21.65
C GLN A 142 9.46 -10.90 20.46
N ASP A 143 9.02 -11.11 19.22
CA ASP A 143 9.82 -10.95 18.00
C ASP A 143 10.32 -9.49 17.86
N THR A 144 9.45 -8.51 18.17
CA THR A 144 9.81 -7.08 18.13
C THR A 144 10.92 -6.74 19.13
N PHE A 145 10.84 -7.28 20.33
CA PHE A 145 11.87 -7.12 21.36
C PHE A 145 13.18 -7.81 20.98
N GLU A 146 13.11 -9.05 20.50
CA GLU A 146 14.28 -9.82 20.05
C GLU A 146 15.01 -9.16 18.86
N ARG A 147 14.27 -8.41 18.02
CA ARG A 147 14.83 -7.59 16.93
C ARG A 147 15.46 -6.26 17.40
N GLY A 148 15.51 -6.01 18.71
CA GLY A 148 16.23 -4.90 19.30
C GLY A 148 15.39 -3.65 19.59
N MET A 149 14.08 -3.72 19.55
CA MET A 149 13.23 -2.65 20.07
C MET A 149 13.29 -2.63 21.60
N SER A 150 13.25 -1.42 22.19
CA SER A 150 13.29 -1.28 23.64
C SER A 150 12.02 -1.83 24.30
N ALA A 151 12.14 -2.25 25.56
CA ALA A 151 10.98 -2.64 26.36
C ALA A 151 9.95 -1.52 26.46
N ASP A 152 10.38 -0.27 26.65
CA ASP A 152 9.49 0.91 26.69
C ASP A 152 8.71 1.11 25.37
N PHE A 153 9.35 0.86 24.21
CA PHE A 153 8.67 0.86 22.92
C PHE A 153 7.57 -0.22 22.87
N CYS A 154 7.92 -1.46 23.28
CA CYS A 154 6.98 -2.58 23.27
C CYS A 154 5.80 -2.33 24.22
N ASP A 155 6.05 -1.87 25.44
CA ASP A 155 5.03 -1.59 26.44
C ASP A 155 4.09 -0.45 25.98
N THR A 156 4.66 0.61 25.41
CA THR A 156 3.88 1.73 24.86
C THR A 156 3.02 1.24 23.68
N LEU A 157 3.60 0.48 22.76
CA LEU A 157 2.87 -0.04 21.60
C LEU A 157 1.75 -1.00 22.05
N TYR A 158 2.02 -1.84 23.06
CA TYR A 158 1.03 -2.73 23.65
C TYR A 158 -0.17 -1.95 24.21
N ALA A 159 0.09 -0.89 24.94
CA ALA A 159 -0.96 -0.03 25.52
C ALA A 159 -1.78 0.70 24.44
N LEU A 160 -1.14 1.09 23.33
CA LEU A 160 -1.78 1.79 22.22
C LEU A 160 -2.60 0.88 21.29
N THR A 161 -2.55 -0.44 21.46
CA THR A 161 -3.19 -1.41 20.55
C THR A 161 -4.28 -2.28 21.23
N PRO A 162 -5.33 -1.67 21.86
CA PRO A 162 -6.51 -2.42 22.25
C PRO A 162 -7.23 -3.00 21.01
N ASP A 163 -8.10 -4.00 21.21
CA ASP A 163 -8.70 -4.76 20.08
C ASP A 163 -9.47 -3.86 19.09
N TRP A 164 -10.19 -2.86 19.58
CA TRP A 164 -10.93 -1.92 18.73
C TRP A 164 -10.03 -1.09 17.80
N MET A 165 -8.74 -0.92 18.17
CA MET A 165 -7.79 -0.13 17.38
C MET A 165 -7.52 -0.75 16.01
N PHE A 166 -7.63 -2.08 15.87
CA PHE A 166 -7.51 -2.74 14.57
C PHE A 166 -8.55 -2.22 13.57
N LEU A 167 -9.82 -2.12 13.99
CA LEU A 167 -10.89 -1.58 13.14
C LEU A 167 -10.70 -0.09 12.87
N ALA A 168 -10.28 0.67 13.88
CA ALA A 168 -10.00 2.09 13.72
C ALA A 168 -8.88 2.33 12.68
N MET A 169 -7.81 1.53 12.73
CA MET A 169 -6.70 1.57 11.77
C MET A 169 -7.17 1.23 10.35
N MET A 170 -8.00 0.20 10.19
CA MET A 170 -8.58 -0.13 8.88
C MET A 170 -9.39 1.03 8.29
N LEU A 171 -10.21 1.71 9.12
CA LEU A 171 -11.00 2.86 8.69
C LEU A 171 -10.11 4.08 8.39
N ALA A 172 -9.11 4.33 9.23
CA ALA A 172 -8.15 5.42 9.04
C ALA A 172 -7.39 5.28 7.72
N ILE A 173 -6.90 4.09 7.38
CA ILE A 173 -6.26 3.81 6.10
C ILE A 173 -7.18 4.19 4.92
N VAL A 174 -8.47 3.87 4.98
CA VAL A 174 -9.43 4.27 3.93
C VAL A 174 -9.53 5.78 3.83
N VAL A 175 -9.68 6.48 4.96
CA VAL A 175 -9.79 7.95 5.00
C VAL A 175 -8.53 8.60 4.41
N PHE A 176 -7.35 8.19 4.84
CA PHE A 176 -6.08 8.73 4.36
C PHE A 176 -5.83 8.41 2.88
N SER A 177 -6.19 7.22 2.44
CA SER A 177 -6.11 6.81 1.04
C SER A 177 -7.02 7.65 0.13
N LEU A 178 -8.26 7.92 0.56
CA LEU A 178 -9.20 8.78 -0.18
C LEU A 178 -8.73 10.23 -0.19
N ALA A 179 -8.25 10.76 0.95
CA ALA A 179 -7.64 12.09 1.02
C ALA A 179 -6.44 12.21 0.07
N GLY A 180 -5.53 11.23 0.09
CA GLY A 180 -4.40 11.15 -0.84
C GLY A 180 -4.83 11.11 -2.30
N SER A 181 -5.89 10.35 -2.61
CA SER A 181 -6.46 10.28 -3.96
C SER A 181 -7.02 11.64 -4.42
N LEU A 182 -7.70 12.38 -3.52
CA LEU A 182 -8.19 13.72 -3.83
C LEU A 182 -7.05 14.73 -4.05
N ILE A 183 -5.98 14.64 -3.25
CA ILE A 183 -4.75 15.43 -3.44
C ILE A 183 -4.12 15.07 -4.78
N ALA A 184 -3.97 13.77 -5.08
CA ALA A 184 -3.45 13.30 -6.35
C ALA A 184 -4.25 13.82 -7.54
N ARG A 185 -5.59 13.87 -7.43
CA ARG A 185 -6.47 14.43 -8.47
C ARG A 185 -6.14 15.88 -8.75
N LYS A 186 -5.96 16.72 -7.73
CA LYS A 186 -5.61 18.13 -7.89
C LYS A 186 -4.22 18.32 -8.48
N LEU A 187 -3.22 17.57 -7.98
CA LEU A 187 -1.83 17.68 -8.44
C LEU A 187 -1.61 17.15 -9.87
N LEU A 188 -2.40 16.18 -10.28
CA LEU A 188 -2.23 15.46 -11.55
C LEU A 188 -3.33 15.77 -12.56
N ALA A 189 -4.17 16.79 -12.34
CA ALA A 189 -5.36 17.07 -13.15
C ALA A 189 -5.06 17.02 -14.65
N GLY A 190 -4.13 17.81 -15.16
CA GLY A 190 -3.80 17.81 -16.59
C GLY A 190 -3.24 16.49 -17.13
N ARG A 191 -2.60 15.67 -16.30
CA ARG A 191 -2.10 14.32 -16.69
C ARG A 191 -3.22 13.27 -16.67
N LEU A 192 -4.13 13.38 -15.72
CA LEU A 192 -5.27 12.47 -15.59
C LEU A 192 -6.31 12.74 -16.68
N GLU A 193 -6.55 14.03 -17.03
CA GLU A 193 -7.38 14.43 -18.16
C GLU A 193 -6.82 13.89 -19.48
N SER A 194 -5.54 14.10 -19.75
CA SER A 194 -4.90 13.60 -20.98
C SER A 194 -4.90 12.05 -21.07
N ALA A 195 -5.05 11.35 -19.95
CA ALA A 195 -5.20 9.89 -19.89
C ALA A 195 -6.67 9.42 -19.91
N GLY A 196 -7.66 10.35 -19.94
CA GLY A 196 -9.08 10.04 -19.92
C GLY A 196 -9.57 9.44 -18.61
N ILE A 197 -8.98 9.89 -17.46
CA ILE A 197 -9.29 9.40 -16.11
C ILE A 197 -10.16 10.40 -15.32
N LEU A 198 -10.22 11.64 -15.73
CA LEU A 198 -11.04 12.71 -15.18
C LEU A 198 -12.14 13.11 -16.14
#